data_afcf6f519bf55980120c64ff1a7c0a32
#
_entry.id   afcf6f519bf55980120c64ff1a7c0a32
#
_cell.length_a   1.000
_cell.length_b   1.000
_cell.length_c   1.000
_cell.angle_alpha   90.00
_cell.angle_beta   90.00
_cell.angle_gamma   90.00
#
_symmetry.space_group_name_H-M   'P 1'
#
loop_
_entity.id
_entity.type
_entity.pdbx_description
1 polymer ?
#
loop_
_entity_poly.entity_id
_entity_poly.type
_entity_poly.pdbx_seq_one_letter_code
_entity_poly.pdbx_strand_id
1 'polypeptide(L)'
;LSPTIAIDQRTTSSNPRSTVGTVTEIYDYFRLLFSRAGRPHCPNCGKPVTHESPHDIAKRLRSVIDESAIVIMSAVVRDEKGLHRHLLESASKSGYKEVRFNGLFATIEEVLAMRRDKEKRSTVEVVIARHEQHDEAAQLEAEIAKAFDLGDGFITVLRDDSGEDSVISQRLACPDCCIHLPELEPRIFSFNSPHGACPACTGLGTKLEIQADLVIPNGRLTLAQGAIKPWTRIAGNQNFTMKLLAAVSKRHGFSMDVPVDELGKKASDIVLQGTGEETYEVDGQKHAYEGVLMNLEKRYKETDSDYVRKEIEEYMNVIVCPACKGKRLRPEVLAVTFGGKTIAEVVGMPIDTCLEFFESLVGIVKKPAGKNGNSKKAAEAPLNEREIKIASLAVREAAVRLKNLASVGLGYLTLDRSAMTLSGGEIQRVRLATQLGTDLSGVIYILDEPSIGLH
;
A
#
# COMPACT_ATOMS: atom_id res chain seq x y z
N LEU A 1 7.34 20.33 45.33
CA LEU A 1 8.39 19.59 44.63
C LEU A 1 8.21 19.82 43.15
N SER A 2 9.27 20.21 42.44
CA SER A 2 9.22 20.34 40.97
C SER A 2 9.04 18.95 40.32
N PRO A 3 8.22 18.82 39.26
CA PRO A 3 8.11 17.56 38.53
C PRO A 3 9.48 17.14 38.00
N THR A 4 9.79 15.85 38.07
CA THR A 4 11.10 15.30 37.68
C THR A 4 10.92 14.30 36.54
N ILE A 5 11.68 14.47 35.45
CA ILE A 5 11.72 13.56 34.33
C ILE A 5 13.09 12.88 34.28
N ALA A 6 13.10 11.56 34.47
CA ALA A 6 14.30 10.74 34.31
C ALA A 6 14.41 10.21 32.89
N ILE A 7 15.55 10.42 32.25
CA ILE A 7 15.87 9.91 30.91
C ILE A 7 16.91 8.78 31.08
N ASP A 8 16.41 7.56 31.20
CA ASP A 8 17.17 6.35 31.43
C ASP A 8 17.60 5.69 30.08
N GLN A 9 18.76 5.00 30.09
CA GLN A 9 19.29 4.26 28.93
C GLN A 9 18.56 2.93 28.68
N ARG A 10 17.90 2.34 29.69
CA ARG A 10 17.57 0.91 29.74
C ARG A 10 16.28 0.46 29.03
N THR A 11 15.51 1.29 28.38
CA THR A 11 14.29 0.80 27.72
C THR A 11 14.37 0.98 26.20
N THR A 12 15.03 0.02 25.55
CA THR A 12 14.74 -0.24 24.12
C THR A 12 13.29 -0.66 24.00
N SER A 13 12.51 0.03 23.19
CA SER A 13 11.16 -0.41 22.87
C SER A 13 11.25 -1.82 22.27
N SER A 14 10.66 -2.81 22.93
CA SER A 14 10.57 -4.18 22.38
C SER A 14 9.55 -4.31 21.25
N ASN A 15 8.85 -3.20 20.92
CA ASN A 15 7.85 -3.21 19.86
C ASN A 15 8.50 -3.03 18.48
N PRO A 16 8.43 -4.04 17.58
CA PRO A 16 9.05 -3.99 16.25
C PRO A 16 8.43 -2.92 15.32
N ARG A 17 7.28 -2.36 15.70
CA ARG A 17 6.64 -1.27 14.96
C ARG A 17 7.09 0.12 15.37
N SER A 18 7.83 0.25 16.49
CA SER A 18 8.35 1.55 16.93
C SER A 18 9.47 2.04 16.03
N THR A 19 9.36 3.29 15.55
CA THR A 19 10.38 3.99 14.74
C THR A 19 10.78 5.28 15.41
N VAL A 20 11.88 5.90 14.97
CA VAL A 20 12.28 7.24 15.43
C VAL A 20 11.12 8.21 15.27
N GLY A 21 10.45 8.22 14.11
CA GLY A 21 9.32 9.12 13.84
C GLY A 21 8.11 8.91 14.75
N THR A 22 7.83 7.67 15.18
CA THR A 22 6.71 7.40 16.11
C THR A 22 7.07 7.71 17.56
N VAL A 23 8.31 7.49 17.97
CA VAL A 23 8.78 7.79 19.33
C VAL A 23 8.86 9.30 19.56
N THR A 24 9.16 10.09 18.52
CA THR A 24 9.25 11.56 18.56
C THR A 24 7.94 12.26 18.23
N GLU A 25 6.87 11.51 17.97
CA GLU A 25 5.55 12.00 17.54
C GLU A 25 5.56 12.78 16.20
N ILE A 26 6.70 12.90 15.52
CA ILE A 26 6.82 13.60 14.23
C ILE A 26 5.94 12.91 13.19
N TYR A 27 5.85 11.57 13.23
CA TYR A 27 5.04 10.81 12.31
C TYR A 27 3.55 11.15 12.40
N ASP A 28 3.03 11.54 13.55
CA ASP A 28 1.63 11.93 13.73
C ASP A 28 1.32 13.26 13.03
N TYR A 29 2.25 14.21 13.03
CA TYR A 29 2.15 15.44 12.24
C TYR A 29 2.18 15.14 10.75
N PHE A 30 3.00 14.17 10.30
CA PHE A 30 3.01 13.78 8.89
C PHE A 30 1.69 13.12 8.48
N ARG A 31 1.13 12.24 9.30
CA ARG A 31 -0.19 11.65 9.06
C ARG A 31 -1.26 12.72 8.91
N LEU A 32 -1.26 13.73 9.78
CA LEU A 32 -2.19 14.86 9.70
C LEU A 32 -1.94 15.67 8.42
N LEU A 33 -0.69 15.96 8.10
CA LEU A 33 -0.28 16.74 6.94
C LEU A 33 -0.73 16.08 5.63
N PHE A 34 -0.38 14.80 5.44
CA PHE A 34 -0.72 14.04 4.24
C PHE A 34 -2.24 13.80 4.10
N SER A 35 -2.97 13.66 5.21
CA SER A 35 -4.42 13.51 5.16
C SER A 35 -5.16 14.80 4.79
N ARG A 36 -4.62 15.97 5.15
CA ARG A 36 -5.30 17.25 4.97
C ARG A 36 -4.86 18.04 3.75
N ALA A 37 -3.61 17.89 3.36
CA ALA A 37 -2.98 18.63 2.26
C ALA A 37 -2.25 17.74 1.26
N GLY A 38 -2.38 16.42 1.38
CA GLY A 38 -1.80 15.46 0.44
C GLY A 38 -2.58 15.43 -0.86
N ARG A 39 -1.87 15.26 -1.98
CA ARG A 39 -2.42 15.08 -3.32
C ARG A 39 -2.40 13.61 -3.70
N PRO A 40 -3.56 12.97 -3.84
CA PRO A 40 -3.61 11.56 -4.19
C PRO A 40 -3.32 11.36 -5.68
N HIS A 41 -2.62 10.28 -5.98
CA HIS A 41 -2.34 9.81 -7.33
C HIS A 41 -2.77 8.36 -7.47
N CYS A 42 -3.03 7.93 -8.68
CA CYS A 42 -3.32 6.53 -8.95
C CYS A 42 -2.07 5.65 -8.71
N PRO A 43 -2.15 4.59 -7.90
CA PRO A 43 -1.01 3.72 -7.65
C PRO A 43 -0.52 2.97 -8.88
N ASN A 44 -1.38 2.80 -9.92
CA ASN A 44 -1.03 2.07 -11.15
C ASN A 44 -0.47 2.99 -12.24
N CYS A 45 -1.16 4.09 -12.57
CA CYS A 45 -0.76 4.97 -13.69
C CYS A 45 -0.09 6.27 -13.25
N GLY A 46 -0.08 6.59 -11.96
CA GLY A 46 0.55 7.81 -11.42
C GLY A 46 -0.19 9.12 -11.69
N LYS A 47 -1.33 9.09 -12.41
CA LYS A 47 -2.12 10.30 -12.68
C LYS A 47 -2.72 10.86 -11.39
N PRO A 48 -2.84 12.20 -11.26
CA PRO A 48 -3.50 12.81 -10.12
C PRO A 48 -4.97 12.40 -10.06
N VAL A 49 -5.47 12.18 -8.86
CA VAL A 49 -6.86 11.81 -8.59
C VAL A 49 -7.49 12.96 -7.80
N THR A 50 -8.59 13.51 -8.32
CA THR A 50 -9.31 14.61 -7.70
C THR A 50 -10.70 14.16 -7.28
N HIS A 51 -11.23 14.80 -6.26
CA HIS A 51 -12.62 14.68 -5.84
C HIS A 51 -13.35 15.93 -6.33
N GLU A 52 -14.38 15.76 -7.13
CA GLU A 52 -15.26 16.84 -7.56
C GLU A 52 -16.68 16.59 -7.03
N SER A 53 -17.32 17.62 -6.49
CA SER A 53 -18.73 17.52 -6.10
C SER A 53 -19.63 17.52 -7.35
N PRO A 54 -20.85 16.92 -7.29
CA PRO A 54 -21.81 17.02 -8.40
C PRO A 54 -22.09 18.46 -8.83
N HIS A 55 -22.07 19.40 -7.89
CA HIS A 55 -22.21 20.83 -8.17
C HIS A 55 -21.05 21.40 -9.00
N ASP A 56 -19.79 21.08 -8.61
CA ASP A 56 -18.62 21.57 -9.34
C ASP A 56 -18.55 20.97 -10.75
N ILE A 57 -18.90 19.68 -10.87
CA ILE A 57 -19.01 19.00 -12.16
C ILE A 57 -20.09 19.64 -13.03
N ALA A 58 -21.29 19.91 -12.46
CA ALA A 58 -22.36 20.58 -13.19
C ALA A 58 -21.94 21.96 -13.68
N LYS A 59 -21.27 22.74 -12.84
CA LYS A 59 -20.73 24.04 -13.22
C LYS A 59 -19.74 23.95 -14.39
N ARG A 60 -18.84 22.97 -14.38
CA ARG A 60 -17.87 22.71 -15.46
C ARG A 60 -18.57 22.24 -16.73
N LEU A 61 -19.50 21.30 -16.63
CA LEU A 61 -20.23 20.77 -17.78
C LEU A 61 -21.13 21.81 -18.44
N ARG A 62 -21.68 22.79 -17.72
CA ARG A 62 -22.40 23.92 -18.32
C ARG A 62 -21.54 24.67 -19.32
N SER A 63 -20.29 24.97 -18.98
CA SER A 63 -19.36 25.61 -19.93
C SER A 63 -19.09 24.74 -21.14
N VAL A 64 -19.12 23.41 -21.01
CA VAL A 64 -18.95 22.47 -22.13
C VAL A 64 -20.21 22.44 -23.00
N ILE A 65 -21.41 22.48 -22.39
CA ILE A 65 -22.71 22.53 -23.10
C ILE A 65 -22.85 23.81 -23.94
N ASP A 66 -22.27 24.92 -23.47
CA ASP A 66 -22.24 26.17 -24.26
C ASP A 66 -21.42 26.00 -25.55
N GLU A 67 -20.45 25.09 -25.56
CA GLU A 67 -19.56 24.84 -26.72
C GLU A 67 -20.03 23.68 -27.60
N SER A 68 -20.61 22.61 -27.03
CA SER A 68 -20.93 21.35 -27.70
C SER A 68 -22.08 20.61 -27.03
N ALA A 69 -22.86 19.84 -27.80
CA ALA A 69 -23.78 18.85 -27.21
C ALA A 69 -23.02 17.77 -26.44
N ILE A 70 -23.63 17.29 -25.36
CA ILE A 70 -23.04 16.23 -24.52
C ILE A 70 -24.06 15.12 -24.22
N VAL A 71 -23.52 13.91 -24.00
CA VAL A 71 -24.28 12.76 -23.52
C VAL A 71 -23.69 12.30 -22.19
N ILE A 72 -24.54 12.28 -21.15
CA ILE A 72 -24.15 11.79 -19.81
C ILE A 72 -24.58 10.34 -19.69
N MET A 73 -23.64 9.47 -19.39
CA MET A 73 -23.83 8.01 -19.30
C MET A 73 -23.26 7.45 -18.00
N SER A 74 -23.81 6.31 -17.59
CA SER A 74 -23.30 5.51 -16.48
C SER A 74 -22.92 4.12 -16.91
N ALA A 75 -21.68 3.73 -16.73
CA ALA A 75 -21.22 2.38 -17.04
C ALA A 75 -21.69 1.41 -15.95
N VAL A 76 -22.68 0.59 -16.28
CA VAL A 76 -23.19 -0.49 -15.40
C VAL A 76 -22.45 -1.80 -15.59
N VAL A 77 -21.73 -1.97 -16.70
CA VAL A 77 -20.82 -3.08 -17.00
C VAL A 77 -19.57 -2.52 -17.68
N ARG A 78 -18.39 -2.88 -17.19
CA ARG A 78 -17.11 -2.41 -17.74
C ARG A 78 -16.20 -3.59 -18.06
N ASP A 79 -16.08 -3.89 -19.36
CA ASP A 79 -15.20 -4.96 -19.87
C ASP A 79 -15.35 -6.27 -19.08
N GLU A 80 -16.60 -6.74 -18.87
CA GLU A 80 -16.90 -7.96 -18.15
C GLU A 80 -17.52 -9.03 -19.07
N LYS A 81 -17.26 -10.30 -18.71
CA LYS A 81 -17.91 -11.43 -19.35
C LYS A 81 -19.33 -11.62 -18.80
N GLY A 82 -20.27 -11.93 -19.68
CA GLY A 82 -21.65 -12.22 -19.27
C GLY A 82 -22.69 -11.54 -20.13
N LEU A 83 -23.93 -11.95 -19.98
CA LEU A 83 -25.07 -11.33 -20.70
C LEU A 83 -25.63 -10.12 -19.96
N HIS A 84 -25.40 -10.01 -18.66
CA HIS A 84 -25.82 -8.89 -17.78
C HIS A 84 -27.30 -8.48 -17.95
N ARG A 85 -28.19 -9.44 -18.30
CA ARG A 85 -29.61 -9.20 -18.60
C ARG A 85 -30.34 -8.52 -17.43
N HIS A 86 -30.08 -8.97 -16.21
CA HIS A 86 -30.70 -8.41 -15.01
C HIS A 86 -30.41 -6.92 -14.80
N LEU A 87 -29.20 -6.45 -15.16
CA LEU A 87 -28.83 -5.03 -15.07
C LEU A 87 -29.59 -4.20 -16.11
N LEU A 88 -29.67 -4.70 -17.35
CA LEU A 88 -30.43 -4.05 -18.43
C LEU A 88 -31.94 -4.00 -18.12
N GLU A 89 -32.52 -5.09 -17.62
CA GLU A 89 -33.92 -5.15 -17.21
C GLU A 89 -34.21 -4.22 -16.03
N SER A 90 -33.27 -4.12 -15.06
CA SER A 90 -33.36 -3.18 -13.94
C SER A 90 -33.32 -1.73 -14.42
N ALA A 91 -32.40 -1.39 -15.33
CA ALA A 91 -32.32 -0.06 -15.93
C ALA A 91 -33.60 0.29 -16.69
N SER A 92 -34.16 -0.64 -17.49
CA SER A 92 -35.43 -0.46 -18.20
C SER A 92 -36.61 -0.21 -17.23
N LYS A 93 -36.71 -0.98 -16.13
CA LYS A 93 -37.71 -0.77 -15.09
C LYS A 93 -37.57 0.57 -14.38
N SER A 94 -36.36 1.11 -14.29
CA SER A 94 -36.09 2.44 -13.75
C SER A 94 -36.38 3.59 -14.73
N GLY A 95 -36.89 3.25 -15.95
CA GLY A 95 -37.34 4.22 -16.94
C GLY A 95 -36.29 4.63 -17.96
N TYR A 96 -35.08 4.05 -17.92
CA TYR A 96 -34.05 4.29 -18.94
C TYR A 96 -34.40 3.51 -20.23
N LYS A 97 -34.14 4.12 -21.39
CA LYS A 97 -34.51 3.53 -22.70
C LYS A 97 -33.30 3.23 -23.57
N GLU A 98 -32.23 3.99 -23.43
CA GLU A 98 -31.07 3.97 -24.30
C GLU A 98 -29.82 3.55 -23.54
N VAL A 99 -28.97 2.81 -24.22
CA VAL A 99 -27.64 2.39 -23.74
C VAL A 99 -26.61 2.55 -24.85
N ARG A 100 -25.36 2.72 -24.46
CA ARG A 100 -24.22 2.54 -25.35
C ARG A 100 -23.63 1.15 -25.07
N PHE A 101 -23.74 0.24 -26.03
CA PHE A 101 -23.23 -1.13 -25.95
C PHE A 101 -21.97 -1.27 -26.82
N ASN A 102 -20.83 -1.53 -26.19
CA ASN A 102 -19.52 -1.61 -26.85
C ASN A 102 -19.23 -0.41 -27.78
N GLY A 103 -19.57 0.79 -27.34
CA GLY A 103 -19.36 2.05 -28.10
C GLY A 103 -20.49 2.43 -29.06
N LEU A 104 -21.49 1.59 -29.26
CA LEU A 104 -22.62 1.85 -30.17
C LEU A 104 -23.90 2.13 -29.38
N PHE A 105 -24.61 3.20 -29.71
CA PHE A 105 -25.91 3.51 -29.13
C PHE A 105 -27.00 2.57 -29.64
N ALA A 106 -27.82 2.08 -28.75
CA ALA A 106 -28.96 1.21 -29.03
C ALA A 106 -30.01 1.32 -27.92
N THR A 107 -31.23 0.89 -28.19
CA THR A 107 -32.25 0.76 -27.15
C THR A 107 -31.94 -0.45 -26.26
N ILE A 108 -32.38 -0.39 -24.99
CA ILE A 108 -32.22 -1.54 -24.06
C ILE A 108 -32.92 -2.78 -24.63
N GLU A 109 -34.08 -2.63 -25.30
CA GLU A 109 -34.83 -3.71 -25.91
C GLU A 109 -34.05 -4.39 -27.04
N GLU A 110 -33.41 -3.62 -27.92
CA GLU A 110 -32.54 -4.12 -28.99
C GLU A 110 -31.38 -4.93 -28.41
N VAL A 111 -30.70 -4.40 -27.39
CA VAL A 111 -29.57 -5.08 -26.74
C VAL A 111 -30.02 -6.37 -26.03
N LEU A 112 -31.22 -6.40 -25.42
CA LEU A 112 -31.80 -7.61 -24.82
C LEU A 112 -32.17 -8.67 -25.86
N ALA A 113 -32.59 -8.25 -27.07
CA ALA A 113 -32.96 -9.13 -28.18
C ALA A 113 -31.73 -9.67 -28.94
N MET A 114 -30.57 -9.02 -28.83
CA MET A 114 -29.34 -9.47 -29.49
C MET A 114 -28.91 -10.86 -29.02
N ARG A 115 -28.46 -11.70 -29.98
CA ARG A 115 -27.71 -12.92 -29.66
C ARG A 115 -26.31 -12.54 -29.24
N ARG A 116 -26.01 -12.67 -27.93
CA ARG A 116 -24.71 -12.32 -27.35
C ARG A 116 -24.03 -13.58 -26.79
N ASP A 117 -22.71 -13.61 -26.95
CA ASP A 117 -21.87 -14.66 -26.40
C ASP A 117 -21.48 -14.29 -24.96
N LYS A 118 -21.81 -15.15 -23.98
CA LYS A 118 -21.51 -14.97 -22.56
C LYS A 118 -20.01 -14.99 -22.23
N GLU A 119 -19.19 -15.57 -23.11
CA GLU A 119 -17.73 -15.61 -22.93
C GLU A 119 -17.01 -14.36 -23.43
N LYS A 120 -17.68 -13.54 -24.22
CA LYS A 120 -17.14 -12.25 -24.69
C LYS A 120 -17.32 -11.17 -23.64
N ARG A 121 -16.30 -10.34 -23.51
CA ARG A 121 -16.35 -9.15 -22.67
C ARG A 121 -17.20 -8.08 -23.34
N SER A 122 -17.93 -7.33 -22.53
CA SER A 122 -18.77 -6.23 -23.02
C SER A 122 -18.76 -5.07 -22.04
N THR A 123 -18.95 -3.87 -22.58
CA THR A 123 -19.19 -2.63 -21.83
C THR A 123 -20.60 -2.15 -22.12
N VAL A 124 -21.35 -1.83 -21.06
CA VAL A 124 -22.71 -1.32 -21.14
C VAL A 124 -22.81 -0.03 -20.35
N GLU A 125 -23.15 1.05 -21.00
CA GLU A 125 -23.35 2.36 -20.40
C GLU A 125 -24.79 2.81 -20.61
N VAL A 126 -25.50 3.09 -19.52
CA VAL A 126 -26.88 3.58 -19.56
C VAL A 126 -26.85 5.08 -19.82
N VAL A 127 -27.57 5.55 -20.82
CA VAL A 127 -27.74 6.99 -21.10
C VAL A 127 -28.68 7.59 -20.08
N ILE A 128 -28.19 8.59 -19.35
CA ILE A 128 -28.94 9.29 -18.29
C ILE A 128 -29.59 10.55 -18.86
N ALA A 129 -28.83 11.35 -19.59
CA ALA A 129 -29.28 12.60 -20.18
C ALA A 129 -28.52 12.91 -21.47
N ARG A 130 -29.19 13.67 -22.37
CA ARG A 130 -28.58 14.32 -23.53
C ARG A 130 -28.87 15.80 -23.45
N HIS A 131 -27.87 16.62 -23.65
CA HIS A 131 -27.98 18.07 -23.70
C HIS A 131 -27.47 18.57 -25.05
N GLU A 132 -28.35 19.31 -25.77
CA GLU A 132 -27.95 19.99 -26.97
C GLU A 132 -27.08 21.21 -26.65
N GLN A 133 -26.34 21.71 -27.64
CA GLN A 133 -25.54 22.92 -27.44
C GLN A 133 -26.44 24.10 -27.01
N HIS A 134 -25.98 24.88 -26.00
CA HIS A 134 -26.71 26.00 -25.41
C HIS A 134 -27.99 25.62 -24.62
N ASP A 135 -28.15 24.37 -24.23
CA ASP A 135 -29.25 23.95 -23.35
C ASP A 135 -29.11 24.61 -21.97
N GLU A 136 -30.23 25.07 -21.39
CA GLU A 136 -30.24 25.63 -20.02
C GLU A 136 -29.81 24.60 -18.94
N ALA A 137 -29.93 23.32 -19.23
CA ALA A 137 -29.52 22.20 -18.37
C ALA A 137 -29.92 22.38 -16.90
N ALA A 138 -31.20 22.76 -16.68
CA ALA A 138 -31.72 23.10 -15.35
C ALA A 138 -31.62 21.94 -14.34
N GLN A 139 -31.65 20.69 -14.82
CA GLN A 139 -31.62 19.49 -13.98
C GLN A 139 -30.24 18.80 -13.94
N LEU A 140 -29.21 19.41 -14.53
CA LEU A 140 -27.88 18.81 -14.74
C LEU A 140 -27.28 18.23 -13.44
N GLU A 141 -27.38 18.93 -12.32
CA GLU A 141 -26.85 18.45 -11.02
C GLU A 141 -27.57 17.19 -10.54
N ALA A 142 -28.90 17.13 -10.72
CA ALA A 142 -29.70 15.96 -10.35
C ALA A 142 -29.45 14.77 -11.28
N GLU A 143 -29.18 15.02 -12.57
CA GLU A 143 -28.84 14.00 -13.56
C GLU A 143 -27.46 13.43 -13.29
N ILE A 144 -26.48 14.27 -12.97
CA ILE A 144 -25.15 13.86 -12.55
C ILE A 144 -25.23 13.00 -11.27
N ALA A 145 -26.02 13.40 -10.28
CA ALA A 145 -26.18 12.61 -9.05
C ALA A 145 -26.78 11.22 -9.35
N LYS A 146 -27.83 11.14 -10.16
CA LYS A 146 -28.40 9.85 -10.60
C LYS A 146 -27.41 9.00 -11.38
N ALA A 147 -26.59 9.64 -12.23
CA ALA A 147 -25.57 8.95 -12.99
C ALA A 147 -24.50 8.35 -12.09
N PHE A 148 -24.06 9.05 -11.05
CA PHE A 148 -23.12 8.51 -10.06
C PHE A 148 -23.69 7.35 -9.25
N ASP A 149 -24.96 7.44 -8.83
CA ASP A 149 -25.62 6.36 -8.09
C ASP A 149 -25.71 5.08 -8.91
N LEU A 150 -25.98 5.19 -10.23
CA LEU A 150 -26.09 4.04 -11.12
C LEU A 150 -24.71 3.47 -11.51
N GLY A 151 -23.70 4.32 -11.67
CA GLY A 151 -22.34 3.98 -12.15
C GLY A 151 -21.33 3.75 -11.05
N ASP A 152 -21.74 3.45 -9.81
CA ASP A 152 -20.86 3.26 -8.64
C ASP A 152 -19.84 4.39 -8.45
N GLY A 153 -20.31 5.64 -8.61
CA GLY A 153 -19.49 6.84 -8.43
C GLY A 153 -18.69 7.26 -9.66
N PHE A 154 -18.96 6.68 -10.83
CA PHE A 154 -18.37 7.10 -12.11
C PHE A 154 -19.44 7.47 -13.12
N ILE A 155 -19.16 8.51 -13.92
CA ILE A 155 -19.96 8.86 -15.09
C ILE A 155 -19.06 8.98 -16.32
N THR A 156 -19.62 8.72 -17.50
CA THR A 156 -18.97 8.98 -18.78
C THR A 156 -19.70 10.14 -19.46
N VAL A 157 -18.99 11.16 -19.87
CA VAL A 157 -19.50 12.28 -20.65
C VAL A 157 -18.89 12.23 -22.04
N LEU A 158 -19.73 12.03 -23.05
CA LEU A 158 -19.33 12.07 -24.44
C LEU A 158 -19.61 13.48 -24.99
N ARG A 159 -18.63 14.09 -25.63
CA ARG A 159 -18.79 15.32 -26.42
C ARG A 159 -19.10 14.98 -27.89
N ASP A 160 -20.16 15.54 -28.41
CA ASP A 160 -20.63 15.19 -29.75
C ASP A 160 -19.73 15.78 -30.87
N ASP A 161 -19.11 16.93 -30.60
CA ASP A 161 -18.21 17.61 -31.55
C ASP A 161 -16.91 16.88 -31.82
N SER A 162 -16.30 16.30 -30.76
CA SER A 162 -15.01 15.61 -30.84
C SER A 162 -15.13 14.09 -30.82
N GLY A 163 -16.29 13.56 -30.42
CA GLY A 163 -16.48 12.13 -30.16
C GLY A 163 -15.61 11.61 -28.95
N GLU A 164 -15.13 12.53 -28.12
CA GLU A 164 -14.22 12.21 -27.03
C GLU A 164 -14.99 11.89 -25.75
N ASP A 165 -14.67 10.74 -25.14
CA ASP A 165 -15.20 10.33 -23.85
C ASP A 165 -14.37 10.90 -22.71
N SER A 166 -15.03 11.51 -21.72
CA SER A 166 -14.43 11.93 -20.47
C SER A 166 -15.06 11.15 -19.32
N VAL A 167 -14.25 10.33 -18.61
CA VAL A 167 -14.72 9.64 -17.40
C VAL A 167 -14.47 10.52 -16.18
N ILE A 168 -15.53 10.79 -15.40
CA ILE A 168 -15.51 11.64 -14.21
C ILE A 168 -15.88 10.77 -13.02
N SER A 169 -15.22 10.97 -11.88
CA SER A 169 -15.52 10.27 -10.63
C SER A 169 -15.95 11.25 -9.53
N GLN A 170 -17.01 10.87 -8.81
CA GLN A 170 -17.44 11.58 -7.61
C GLN A 170 -16.55 11.27 -6.41
N ARG A 171 -15.96 10.06 -6.36
CA ARG A 171 -15.07 9.60 -5.28
C ARG A 171 -13.62 9.81 -5.68
N LEU A 172 -12.71 9.68 -4.72
CA LEU A 172 -11.28 9.59 -5.02
C LEU A 172 -11.00 8.30 -5.81
N ALA A 173 -11.11 8.38 -7.14
CA ALA A 173 -10.89 7.24 -8.02
C ALA A 173 -10.18 7.66 -9.32
N CYS A 174 -9.36 6.77 -9.84
CA CYS A 174 -8.70 6.98 -11.12
C CYS A 174 -9.67 6.66 -12.27
N PRO A 175 -9.95 7.61 -13.18
CA PRO A 175 -10.86 7.37 -14.30
C PRO A 175 -10.33 6.33 -15.30
N ASP A 176 -9.01 6.24 -15.49
CA ASP A 176 -8.41 5.31 -16.45
C ASP A 176 -8.31 3.88 -15.91
N CYS A 177 -7.92 3.74 -14.62
CA CYS A 177 -7.70 2.43 -14.01
C CYS A 177 -8.93 1.92 -13.24
N CYS A 178 -9.96 2.76 -13.05
CA CYS A 178 -11.15 2.46 -12.25
C CYS A 178 -10.84 2.00 -10.81
N ILE A 179 -9.73 2.48 -10.25
CA ILE A 179 -9.31 2.15 -8.88
C ILE A 179 -9.83 3.21 -7.94
N HIS A 180 -10.59 2.78 -6.93
CA HIS A 180 -11.03 3.64 -5.84
C HIS A 180 -9.91 3.80 -4.81
N LEU A 181 -9.64 5.04 -4.42
CA LEU A 181 -8.76 5.36 -3.32
C LEU A 181 -9.58 5.55 -2.04
N PRO A 182 -9.04 5.16 -0.88
CA PRO A 182 -9.70 5.44 0.39
C PRO A 182 -9.75 6.94 0.67
N GLU A 183 -10.71 7.39 1.47
CA GLU A 183 -10.72 8.76 1.98
C GLU A 183 -9.43 9.07 2.75
N LEU A 184 -8.88 10.27 2.52
CA LEU A 184 -7.61 10.68 3.11
C LEU A 184 -7.78 11.05 4.59
N GLU A 185 -7.88 10.04 5.44
CA GLU A 185 -7.93 10.21 6.89
C GLU A 185 -6.56 9.91 7.53
N PRO A 186 -6.22 10.51 8.70
CA PRO A 186 -4.95 10.25 9.35
C PRO A 186 -4.68 8.76 9.67
N ARG A 187 -5.74 7.96 9.86
CA ARG A 187 -5.62 6.51 10.16
C ARG A 187 -5.07 5.69 8.99
N ILE A 188 -5.29 6.09 7.73
CA ILE A 188 -4.78 5.36 6.56
C ILE A 188 -3.27 5.55 6.38
N PHE A 189 -2.69 6.64 6.90
CA PHE A 189 -1.25 6.89 6.89
C PHE A 189 -0.53 6.21 8.06
N SER A 190 -1.22 5.43 8.89
CA SER A 190 -0.62 4.70 9.99
C SER A 190 -0.31 3.27 9.60
N PHE A 191 0.97 2.88 9.65
CA PHE A 191 1.38 1.49 9.47
C PHE A 191 1.04 0.59 10.68
N ASN A 192 0.58 1.17 11.80
CA ASN A 192 0.05 0.44 12.97
C ASN A 192 -1.47 0.22 12.87
N SER A 193 -2.14 0.81 11.87
CA SER A 193 -3.56 0.65 11.62
C SER A 193 -3.79 -0.33 10.46
N PRO A 194 -4.74 -1.27 10.56
CA PRO A 194 -5.07 -2.19 9.47
C PRO A 194 -5.55 -1.48 8.20
N HIS A 195 -6.05 -0.24 8.33
CA HIS A 195 -6.49 0.57 7.19
C HIS A 195 -5.33 1.08 6.33
N GLY A 196 -4.16 1.36 6.93
CA GLY A 196 -2.99 1.89 6.24
C GLY A 196 -1.85 0.90 6.07
N ALA A 197 -1.76 -0.09 6.94
CA ALA A 197 -0.68 -1.07 6.94
C ALA A 197 -0.67 -1.91 5.66
N CYS A 198 0.52 -2.18 5.13
CA CYS A 198 0.70 -3.15 4.07
C CYS A 198 0.12 -4.52 4.47
N PRO A 199 -0.84 -5.10 3.72
CA PRO A 199 -1.48 -6.35 4.12
C PRO A 199 -0.50 -7.54 4.16
N ALA A 200 0.56 -7.50 3.36
CA ALA A 200 1.53 -8.58 3.26
C ALA A 200 2.47 -8.68 4.48
N CYS A 201 2.82 -7.56 5.13
CA CYS A 201 3.71 -7.52 6.31
C CYS A 201 3.04 -6.90 7.54
N THR A 202 1.75 -6.60 7.48
CA THR A 202 0.99 -5.98 8.58
C THR A 202 1.67 -4.74 9.18
N GLY A 203 2.33 -3.94 8.32
CA GLY A 203 3.00 -2.69 8.70
C GLY A 203 4.42 -2.84 9.27
N LEU A 204 4.99 -4.04 9.28
CA LEU A 204 6.37 -4.27 9.75
C LEU A 204 7.43 -3.79 8.76
N GLY A 205 7.12 -3.79 7.45
CA GLY A 205 8.08 -3.50 6.40
C GLY A 205 8.99 -4.68 6.06
N THR A 206 9.01 -5.71 6.90
CA THR A 206 9.79 -6.93 6.76
C THR A 206 8.91 -8.15 6.94
N LYS A 207 9.38 -9.31 6.50
CA LYS A 207 8.78 -10.62 6.72
C LYS A 207 9.83 -11.61 7.16
N LEU A 208 9.41 -12.59 7.92
CA LEU A 208 10.18 -13.80 8.12
C LEU A 208 9.95 -14.73 6.93
N GLU A 209 11.01 -15.21 6.33
CA GLU A 209 10.99 -16.15 5.21
C GLU A 209 11.96 -17.29 5.47
N ILE A 210 11.51 -18.51 5.21
CA ILE A 210 12.33 -19.71 5.35
C ILE A 210 13.39 -19.70 4.27
N GLN A 211 14.65 -19.88 4.64
CA GLN A 211 15.78 -19.87 3.72
C GLN A 211 16.26 -21.31 3.45
N ALA A 212 16.38 -21.64 2.15
CA ALA A 212 16.84 -22.97 1.73
C ALA A 212 18.20 -23.33 2.32
N ASP A 213 19.12 -22.36 2.41
CA ASP A 213 20.48 -22.55 2.95
C ASP A 213 20.47 -22.84 4.45
N LEU A 214 19.49 -22.36 5.20
CA LEU A 214 19.32 -22.68 6.61
C LEU A 214 18.64 -24.05 6.81
N VAL A 215 17.77 -24.43 5.87
CA VAL A 215 17.11 -25.75 5.85
C VAL A 215 18.08 -26.85 5.50
N ILE A 216 18.97 -26.62 4.51
CA ILE A 216 20.02 -27.53 4.06
C ILE A 216 21.38 -26.84 4.21
N PRO A 217 21.92 -26.75 5.44
CA PRO A 217 23.17 -26.00 5.66
C PRO A 217 24.43 -26.71 5.17
N ASN A 218 24.35 -28.00 4.86
CA ASN A 218 25.43 -28.78 4.35
C ASN A 218 25.01 -29.64 3.15
N GLY A 219 25.19 -29.11 1.96
CA GLY A 219 24.84 -29.78 0.71
C GLY A 219 25.70 -31.02 0.37
N ARG A 220 26.76 -31.28 1.13
CA ARG A 220 27.58 -32.53 0.99
C ARG A 220 26.91 -33.75 1.60
N LEU A 221 25.91 -33.54 2.47
CA LEU A 221 25.07 -34.61 3.00
C LEU A 221 24.06 -35.06 1.95
N THR A 222 23.71 -36.35 2.00
CA THR A 222 22.61 -36.87 1.18
C THR A 222 21.27 -36.68 1.90
N LEU A 223 20.15 -36.74 1.17
CA LEU A 223 18.83 -36.67 1.74
C LEU A 223 18.61 -37.80 2.76
N ALA A 224 19.11 -39.02 2.46
CA ALA A 224 19.06 -40.16 3.36
C ALA A 224 19.89 -39.97 4.63
N GLN A 225 20.98 -39.21 4.58
CA GLN A 225 21.84 -38.87 5.73
C GLN A 225 21.27 -37.71 6.57
N GLY A 226 20.10 -37.14 6.22
CA GLY A 226 19.48 -36.06 6.96
C GLY A 226 20.00 -34.67 6.59
N ALA A 227 20.26 -34.41 5.32
CA ALA A 227 20.62 -33.08 4.82
C ALA A 227 19.58 -32.02 5.20
N ILE A 228 18.30 -32.39 5.29
CA ILE A 228 17.18 -31.53 5.68
C ILE A 228 17.14 -31.42 7.21
N LYS A 229 17.77 -30.40 7.74
CA LYS A 229 17.94 -30.20 9.18
C LYS A 229 16.64 -30.11 10.01
N PRO A 230 15.57 -29.43 9.55
CA PRO A 230 14.31 -29.39 10.28
C PRO A 230 13.70 -30.78 10.53
N TRP A 231 13.88 -31.72 9.64
CA TRP A 231 13.33 -33.08 9.80
C TRP A 231 14.08 -33.93 10.82
N THR A 232 15.29 -33.56 11.16
CA THR A 232 16.07 -34.26 12.20
C THR A 232 15.82 -33.74 13.61
N ARG A 233 15.29 -32.51 13.73
CA ARG A 233 15.09 -31.84 15.04
C ARG A 233 13.62 -31.70 15.42
N ILE A 234 12.75 -31.32 14.48
CA ILE A 234 11.35 -31.05 14.77
C ILE A 234 10.61 -32.40 14.88
N ALA A 235 10.11 -32.70 16.08
CA ALA A 235 9.34 -33.91 16.34
C ALA A 235 8.15 -34.02 15.38
N GLY A 236 8.10 -35.09 14.62
CA GLY A 236 7.09 -35.40 13.65
C GLY A 236 7.29 -36.81 13.12
N ASN A 237 6.43 -37.26 12.21
CA ASN A 237 6.50 -38.60 11.64
C ASN A 237 7.64 -38.68 10.57
N GLN A 238 8.90 -38.63 11.03
CA GLN A 238 10.09 -38.65 10.18
C GLN A 238 10.06 -39.83 9.20
N ASN A 239 9.65 -41.01 9.66
CA ASN A 239 9.58 -42.20 8.82
C ASN A 239 8.58 -42.04 7.67
N PHE A 240 7.45 -41.39 7.92
CA PHE A 240 6.45 -41.12 6.88
C PHE A 240 6.95 -40.12 5.86
N THR A 241 7.55 -39.02 6.30
CA THR A 241 8.07 -37.97 5.41
C THR A 241 9.20 -38.50 4.54
N MET A 242 10.08 -39.32 5.10
CA MET A 242 11.15 -39.98 4.32
C MET A 242 10.63 -41.00 3.33
N LYS A 243 9.57 -41.79 3.66
CA LYS A 243 8.90 -42.67 2.71
C LYS A 243 8.25 -41.90 1.57
N LEU A 244 7.59 -40.79 1.88
CA LEU A 244 6.96 -39.92 0.90
C LEU A 244 8.02 -39.35 -0.04
N LEU A 245 9.13 -38.82 0.49
CA LEU A 245 10.24 -38.30 -0.32
C LEU A 245 10.87 -39.40 -1.19
N ALA A 246 10.98 -40.64 -0.69
CA ALA A 246 11.47 -41.77 -1.48
C ALA A 246 10.53 -42.10 -2.65
N ALA A 247 9.19 -42.01 -2.46
CA ALA A 247 8.24 -42.18 -3.55
C ALA A 247 8.36 -41.06 -4.61
N VAL A 248 8.56 -39.81 -4.15
CA VAL A 248 8.79 -38.65 -5.01
C VAL A 248 10.09 -38.83 -5.82
N SER A 249 11.20 -39.19 -5.14
CA SER A 249 12.51 -39.38 -5.79
C SER A 249 12.47 -40.44 -6.88
N LYS A 250 11.78 -41.57 -6.63
CA LYS A 250 11.58 -42.65 -7.59
C LYS A 250 10.81 -42.18 -8.82
N ARG A 251 9.76 -41.39 -8.65
CA ARG A 251 8.93 -40.89 -9.75
C ARG A 251 9.63 -39.84 -10.60
N HIS A 252 10.40 -38.97 -9.97
CA HIS A 252 11.10 -37.87 -10.64
C HIS A 252 12.55 -38.19 -11.03
N GLY A 253 13.02 -39.42 -10.75
CA GLY A 253 14.29 -39.93 -11.24
C GLY A 253 15.53 -39.35 -10.58
N PHE A 254 15.46 -38.96 -9.31
CA PHE A 254 16.65 -38.53 -8.54
C PHE A 254 16.91 -39.50 -7.38
N SER A 255 18.19 -39.59 -6.95
CA SER A 255 18.57 -40.48 -5.86
C SER A 255 18.61 -39.76 -4.53
N MET A 256 18.20 -40.42 -3.47
CA MET A 256 18.31 -39.90 -2.10
C MET A 256 19.70 -40.09 -1.49
N ASP A 257 20.55 -40.86 -2.14
CA ASP A 257 21.91 -41.20 -1.67
C ASP A 257 23.03 -40.39 -2.35
N VAL A 258 22.64 -39.40 -3.15
CA VAL A 258 23.54 -38.44 -3.79
C VAL A 258 23.58 -37.16 -2.94
N PRO A 259 24.74 -36.50 -2.74
CA PRO A 259 24.87 -35.22 -2.08
C PRO A 259 23.90 -34.19 -2.68
N VAL A 260 23.29 -33.34 -1.83
CA VAL A 260 22.31 -32.35 -2.31
C VAL A 260 22.90 -31.40 -3.33
N ASP A 261 24.18 -31.03 -3.19
CA ASP A 261 24.92 -30.17 -4.15
C ASP A 261 25.00 -30.79 -5.56
N GLU A 262 24.90 -32.12 -5.66
CA GLU A 262 25.00 -32.90 -6.92
C GLU A 262 23.61 -33.30 -7.49
N LEU A 263 22.51 -33.05 -6.75
CA LEU A 263 21.17 -33.45 -7.16
C LEU A 263 20.66 -32.72 -8.42
N GLY A 264 21.26 -31.61 -8.78
CA GLY A 264 20.80 -30.75 -9.86
C GLY A 264 19.57 -29.91 -9.47
N LYS A 265 19.40 -28.78 -10.16
CA LYS A 265 18.43 -27.75 -9.80
C LYS A 265 16.97 -28.26 -9.73
N LYS A 266 16.54 -29.08 -10.71
CA LYS A 266 15.17 -29.60 -10.75
C LYS A 266 14.83 -30.48 -9.55
N ALA A 267 15.73 -31.37 -9.16
CA ALA A 267 15.51 -32.26 -8.01
C ALA A 267 15.51 -31.43 -6.70
N SER A 268 16.43 -30.48 -6.57
CA SER A 268 16.50 -29.55 -5.43
C SER A 268 15.22 -28.73 -5.30
N ASP A 269 14.70 -28.18 -6.40
CA ASP A 269 13.44 -27.41 -6.42
C ASP A 269 12.24 -28.30 -5.99
N ILE A 270 12.17 -29.55 -6.47
CA ILE A 270 11.14 -30.50 -6.05
C ILE A 270 11.23 -30.78 -4.55
N VAL A 271 12.40 -31.04 -4.02
CA VAL A 271 12.59 -31.30 -2.58
C VAL A 271 12.15 -30.10 -1.74
N LEU A 272 12.52 -28.90 -2.14
CA LEU A 272 12.26 -27.69 -1.36
C LEU A 272 10.84 -27.16 -1.55
N GLN A 273 10.32 -27.09 -2.78
CA GLN A 273 9.04 -26.44 -3.12
C GLN A 273 7.88 -27.41 -3.32
N GLY A 274 8.17 -28.71 -3.47
CA GLY A 274 7.14 -29.74 -3.69
C GLY A 274 6.80 -29.96 -5.16
N THR A 275 5.73 -30.75 -5.39
CA THR A 275 5.30 -31.23 -6.71
C THR A 275 3.91 -30.73 -7.09
N GLY A 276 3.36 -29.74 -6.36
CA GLY A 276 2.02 -29.20 -6.59
C GLY A 276 0.91 -30.21 -6.26
N GLU A 277 0.03 -30.47 -7.23
CA GLU A 277 -1.13 -31.35 -7.05
C GLU A 277 -0.82 -32.85 -7.24
N GLU A 278 0.42 -33.20 -7.58
CA GLU A 278 0.79 -34.60 -7.76
C GLU A 278 0.68 -35.39 -6.45
N THR A 279 0.13 -36.62 -6.55
CA THR A 279 -0.02 -37.50 -5.39
C THR A 279 0.82 -38.78 -5.53
N TYR A 280 1.33 -39.26 -4.41
CA TYR A 280 2.21 -40.42 -4.26
C TYR A 280 1.58 -41.40 -3.30
N GLU A 281 1.66 -42.69 -3.62
CA GLU A 281 1.14 -43.76 -2.77
C GLU A 281 2.17 -44.13 -1.72
N VAL A 282 1.80 -43.95 -0.45
CA VAL A 282 2.61 -44.33 0.73
C VAL A 282 1.69 -45.04 1.71
N ASP A 283 2.10 -46.23 2.14
CA ASP A 283 1.36 -47.06 3.09
C ASP A 283 -0.11 -47.30 2.66
N GLY A 284 -0.37 -47.39 1.33
CA GLY A 284 -1.69 -47.66 0.74
C GLY A 284 -2.61 -46.45 0.62
N GLN A 285 -2.12 -45.25 0.90
CA GLN A 285 -2.86 -43.99 0.77
C GLN A 285 -2.15 -43.03 -0.17
N LYS A 286 -2.92 -42.18 -0.85
CA LYS A 286 -2.37 -41.11 -1.72
C LYS A 286 -2.10 -39.84 -0.94
N HIS A 287 -0.89 -39.33 -1.01
CA HIS A 287 -0.44 -38.11 -0.34
C HIS A 287 0.21 -37.15 -1.33
N ALA A 288 -0.07 -35.85 -1.21
CA ALA A 288 0.64 -34.81 -1.93
C ALA A 288 1.96 -34.48 -1.22
N TYR A 289 2.99 -34.14 -2.00
CA TYR A 289 4.26 -33.68 -1.46
C TYR A 289 4.35 -32.16 -1.56
N GLU A 290 4.12 -31.47 -0.45
CA GLU A 290 4.08 -29.99 -0.39
C GLU A 290 5.49 -29.35 -0.50
N GLY A 291 6.58 -30.12 -0.35
CA GLY A 291 7.94 -29.59 -0.24
C GLY A 291 8.30 -29.14 1.19
N VAL A 292 9.59 -29.02 1.46
CA VAL A 292 10.08 -28.70 2.81
C VAL A 292 9.71 -27.29 3.23
N LEU A 293 9.87 -26.29 2.35
CA LEU A 293 9.61 -24.89 2.67
C LEU A 293 8.14 -24.65 2.97
N MET A 294 7.24 -25.14 2.10
CA MET A 294 5.80 -24.99 2.29
C MET A 294 5.29 -25.71 3.55
N ASN A 295 5.82 -26.91 3.82
CA ASN A 295 5.46 -27.66 5.03
C ASN A 295 5.87 -26.90 6.31
N LEU A 296 7.05 -26.31 6.33
CA LEU A 296 7.52 -25.50 7.47
C LEU A 296 6.69 -24.22 7.63
N GLU A 297 6.35 -23.51 6.51
CA GLU A 297 5.49 -22.33 6.57
C GLU A 297 4.10 -22.65 7.12
N LYS A 298 3.50 -23.77 6.67
CA LYS A 298 2.21 -24.24 7.15
C LYS A 298 2.25 -24.53 8.64
N ARG A 299 3.27 -25.30 9.07
CA ARG A 299 3.47 -25.61 10.50
C ARG A 299 3.69 -24.35 11.34
N TYR A 300 4.45 -23.37 10.84
CA TYR A 300 4.65 -22.10 11.53
C TYR A 300 3.36 -21.32 11.76
N LYS A 301 2.46 -21.35 10.78
CA LYS A 301 1.15 -20.66 10.84
C LYS A 301 0.14 -21.41 11.72
N GLU A 302 0.16 -22.73 11.69
CA GLU A 302 -0.85 -23.59 12.34
C GLU A 302 -0.47 -24.03 13.77
N THR A 303 0.82 -23.89 14.17
CA THR A 303 1.25 -24.33 15.50
C THR A 303 0.83 -23.38 16.60
N ASP A 304 0.27 -23.92 17.68
CA ASP A 304 0.01 -23.21 18.94
C ASP A 304 1.19 -23.29 19.92
N SER A 305 2.23 -24.08 19.61
CA SER A 305 3.40 -24.26 20.45
C SER A 305 4.47 -23.20 20.16
N ASP A 306 4.76 -22.35 21.14
CA ASP A 306 5.85 -21.37 21.07
C ASP A 306 7.23 -22.02 20.87
N TYR A 307 7.41 -23.24 21.38
CA TYR A 307 8.65 -24.00 21.20
C TYR A 307 8.84 -24.36 19.71
N VAL A 308 7.82 -24.96 19.09
CA VAL A 308 7.86 -25.34 17.66
C VAL A 308 8.02 -24.10 16.79
N ARG A 309 7.36 -23.01 17.14
CA ARG A 309 7.48 -21.73 16.40
C ARG A 309 8.91 -21.22 16.44
N LYS A 310 9.55 -21.18 17.59
CA LYS A 310 10.96 -20.76 17.75
C LYS A 310 11.94 -21.69 17.02
N GLU A 311 11.70 -22.99 17.03
CA GLU A 311 12.53 -23.93 16.27
C GLU A 311 12.43 -23.69 14.75
N ILE A 312 11.24 -23.37 14.24
CA ILE A 312 11.08 -23.04 12.81
C ILE A 312 11.73 -21.69 12.49
N GLU A 313 11.67 -20.72 13.41
CA GLU A 313 12.31 -19.40 13.26
C GLU A 313 13.85 -19.50 13.09
N GLU A 314 14.52 -20.57 13.59
CA GLU A 314 15.94 -20.81 13.33
C GLU A 314 16.27 -21.00 11.83
N TYR A 315 15.27 -21.36 11.03
CA TYR A 315 15.39 -21.54 9.57
C TYR A 315 14.89 -20.34 8.78
N MET A 316 14.54 -19.24 9.45
CA MET A 316 13.99 -18.03 8.85
C MET A 316 14.96 -16.86 8.93
N ASN A 317 14.98 -16.06 7.87
CA ASN A 317 15.63 -14.75 7.87
C ASN A 317 14.59 -13.64 7.74
N VAL A 318 14.92 -12.48 8.31
CA VAL A 318 14.14 -11.26 8.13
C VAL A 318 14.49 -10.67 6.76
N ILE A 319 13.53 -10.69 5.86
CA ILE A 319 13.67 -10.08 4.54
C ILE A 319 12.81 -8.82 4.43
N VAL A 320 13.22 -7.90 3.55
CA VAL A 320 12.39 -6.73 3.20
C VAL A 320 11.11 -7.23 2.53
N CYS A 321 9.97 -6.73 2.97
CA CYS A 321 8.67 -7.14 2.42
C CYS A 321 8.61 -6.86 0.91
N PRO A 322 8.42 -7.87 0.04
CA PRO A 322 8.43 -7.69 -1.40
C PRO A 322 7.26 -6.82 -1.90
N ALA A 323 6.12 -6.84 -1.21
CA ALA A 323 4.95 -6.06 -1.60
C ALA A 323 5.12 -4.56 -1.38
N CYS A 324 5.56 -4.13 -0.19
CA CYS A 324 5.73 -2.70 0.12
C CYS A 324 7.18 -2.22 0.01
N LYS A 325 8.13 -3.11 -0.27
CA LYS A 325 9.57 -2.80 -0.37
C LYS A 325 10.11 -2.02 0.83
N GLY A 326 9.70 -2.44 2.03
CA GLY A 326 10.08 -1.79 3.29
C GLY A 326 9.23 -0.57 3.69
N LYS A 327 8.38 -0.05 2.82
CA LYS A 327 7.62 1.20 3.05
C LYS A 327 6.45 1.06 4.03
N ARG A 328 6.10 -0.14 4.49
CA ARG A 328 5.14 -0.46 5.56
C ARG A 328 3.67 -0.16 5.26
N LEU A 329 3.35 0.66 4.27
CA LEU A 329 2.01 1.15 3.94
C LEU A 329 1.45 0.48 2.67
N ARG A 330 0.15 0.62 2.46
CA ARG A 330 -0.56 0.19 1.26
C ARG A 330 -0.15 1.02 0.04
N PRO A 331 -0.22 0.48 -1.19
CA PRO A 331 0.13 1.20 -2.41
C PRO A 331 -0.68 2.49 -2.61
N GLU A 332 -1.98 2.47 -2.27
CA GLU A 332 -2.89 3.63 -2.41
C GLU A 332 -2.44 4.80 -1.51
N VAL A 333 -1.96 4.48 -0.32
CA VAL A 333 -1.43 5.48 0.63
C VAL A 333 -0.07 6.01 0.17
N LEU A 334 0.77 5.13 -0.38
CA LEU A 334 2.08 5.49 -0.92
C LEU A 334 1.99 6.32 -2.22
N ALA A 335 0.82 6.37 -2.85
CA ALA A 335 0.56 7.20 -4.02
C ALA A 335 0.11 8.63 -3.67
N VAL A 336 0.01 8.98 -2.37
CA VAL A 336 -0.28 10.35 -1.93
C VAL A 336 1.00 11.13 -1.76
N THR A 337 1.09 12.32 -2.35
CA THR A 337 2.26 13.20 -2.26
C THR A 337 1.93 14.49 -1.53
N PHE A 338 2.94 15.08 -0.90
CA PHE A 338 2.91 16.42 -0.33
C PHE A 338 4.23 17.11 -0.65
N GLY A 339 4.16 18.26 -1.32
CA GLY A 339 5.37 18.94 -1.81
C GLY A 339 6.18 18.08 -2.79
N GLY A 340 5.52 17.21 -3.57
CA GLY A 340 6.14 16.32 -4.55
C GLY A 340 6.80 15.07 -3.94
N LYS A 341 6.57 14.76 -2.66
CA LYS A 341 7.14 13.60 -1.97
C LYS A 341 6.07 12.78 -1.26
N THR A 342 6.22 11.47 -1.31
CA THR A 342 5.38 10.52 -0.56
C THR A 342 5.78 10.49 0.92
N ILE A 343 4.87 10.07 1.81
CA ILE A 343 5.19 9.95 3.24
C ILE A 343 6.39 9.01 3.48
N ALA A 344 6.52 7.93 2.71
CA ALA A 344 7.64 7.01 2.82
C ALA A 344 8.98 7.63 2.40
N GLU A 345 8.98 8.49 1.38
CA GLU A 345 10.18 9.23 0.98
C GLU A 345 10.59 10.24 2.05
N VAL A 346 9.62 10.94 2.64
CA VAL A 346 9.88 11.92 3.70
C VAL A 346 10.48 11.26 4.94
N VAL A 347 9.92 10.14 5.42
CA VAL A 347 10.45 9.46 6.62
C VAL A 347 11.76 8.73 6.36
N GLY A 348 12.05 8.37 5.10
CA GLY A 348 13.30 7.73 4.69
C GLY A 348 14.47 8.70 4.48
N MET A 349 14.23 10.01 4.56
CA MET A 349 15.32 11.01 4.50
C MET A 349 16.07 11.09 5.82
N PRO A 350 17.38 11.43 5.79
CA PRO A 350 18.09 11.92 6.95
C PRO A 350 17.35 13.12 7.58
N ILE A 351 17.33 13.20 8.89
CA ILE A 351 16.62 14.28 9.64
C ILE A 351 17.05 15.66 9.16
N ASP A 352 18.35 15.87 8.88
CA ASP A 352 18.83 17.17 8.37
C ASP A 352 18.19 17.52 7.02
N THR A 353 18.15 16.56 6.08
CA THR A 353 17.53 16.74 4.76
C THR A 353 16.01 16.92 4.88
N CYS A 354 15.38 16.19 5.80
CA CYS A 354 13.95 16.33 6.09
C CYS A 354 13.63 17.72 6.67
N LEU A 355 14.49 18.24 7.54
CA LEU A 355 14.37 19.60 8.09
C LEU A 355 14.46 20.66 6.97
N GLU A 356 15.48 20.59 6.10
CA GLU A 356 15.63 21.47 4.94
C GLU A 356 14.39 21.45 4.04
N PHE A 357 13.83 20.25 3.78
CA PHE A 357 12.60 20.12 3.02
C PHE A 357 11.44 20.88 3.67
N PHE A 358 11.21 20.71 4.97
CA PHE A 358 10.13 21.40 5.67
C PHE A 358 10.40 22.93 5.82
N GLU A 359 11.63 23.34 6.02
CA GLU A 359 11.99 24.78 6.04
C GLU A 359 11.76 25.44 4.69
N SER A 360 12.03 24.73 3.58
CA SER A 360 11.71 25.22 2.23
C SER A 360 10.22 25.46 2.04
N LEU A 361 9.37 24.56 2.57
CA LEU A 361 7.92 24.71 2.54
C LEU A 361 7.43 25.87 3.41
N VAL A 362 8.02 26.09 4.59
CA VAL A 362 7.74 27.25 5.45
C VAL A 362 8.18 28.55 4.75
N GLY A 363 9.28 28.54 4.02
CA GLY A 363 9.75 29.65 3.20
C GLY A 363 8.78 30.04 2.08
N ILE A 364 8.16 29.06 1.43
CA ILE A 364 7.08 29.26 0.44
C ILE A 364 5.83 29.86 1.09
N VAL A 365 5.52 29.43 2.32
CA VAL A 365 4.39 29.98 3.13
C VAL A 365 4.61 31.46 3.50
N LYS A 366 5.86 31.92 3.58
CA LYS A 366 6.19 33.34 3.93
C LYS A 366 6.30 34.29 2.74
N LYS A 367 6.39 33.78 1.49
CA LYS A 367 6.50 34.62 0.27
C LYS A 367 5.35 34.31 -0.68
N PRO A 368 4.48 35.26 -1.03
CA PRO A 368 3.62 35.14 -2.19
C PRO A 368 4.50 35.03 -3.45
N ALA A 369 4.11 34.13 -4.35
CA ALA A 369 4.84 33.72 -5.54
C ALA A 369 5.46 34.88 -6.33
N GLY A 370 6.79 35.04 -6.24
CA GLY A 370 7.59 35.80 -7.17
C GLY A 370 7.96 34.90 -8.36
N LYS A 371 7.57 35.35 -9.57
CA LYS A 371 7.94 34.72 -10.84
C LYS A 371 9.48 34.72 -10.98
N ASN A 372 10.11 33.58 -11.02
CA ASN A 372 11.26 33.22 -11.87
C ASN A 372 12.02 32.02 -11.31
N GLY A 373 12.19 31.00 -12.11
CA GLY A 373 13.08 29.88 -11.84
C GLY A 373 12.86 28.71 -12.80
N ASN A 374 13.61 28.70 -13.91
CA ASN A 374 13.74 27.56 -14.82
C ASN A 374 14.33 26.35 -14.08
N SER A 375 13.56 25.32 -13.85
CA SER A 375 14.06 23.97 -13.64
C SER A 375 13.12 22.94 -14.29
N LYS A 376 13.59 22.36 -15.38
CA LYS A 376 12.95 21.27 -16.11
C LYS A 376 13.10 19.95 -15.31
N LYS A 377 12.15 19.66 -14.45
CA LYS A 377 11.63 18.33 -14.06
C LYS A 377 10.21 18.60 -13.67
N ALA A 378 9.27 17.74 -14.05
CA ALA A 378 7.86 17.87 -13.73
C ALA A 378 7.68 17.99 -12.20
N ALA A 379 7.89 19.19 -11.66
CA ALA A 379 7.62 19.54 -10.29
C ALA A 379 6.09 19.63 -10.17
N GLU A 380 5.51 18.94 -9.19
CA GLU A 380 4.13 19.20 -8.79
C GLU A 380 3.90 20.72 -8.70
N ALA A 381 2.71 21.17 -9.11
CA ALA A 381 2.33 22.56 -8.95
C ALA A 381 2.53 22.96 -7.48
N PRO A 382 3.02 24.18 -7.22
CA PRO A 382 3.23 24.67 -5.86
C PRO A 382 1.95 24.54 -5.03
N LEU A 383 2.10 24.40 -3.72
CA LEU A 383 0.97 24.33 -2.79
C LEU A 383 0.07 25.55 -2.98
N ASN A 384 -1.25 25.32 -3.05
CA ASN A 384 -2.20 26.43 -3.15
C ASN A 384 -2.40 27.11 -1.77
N GLU A 385 -3.02 28.29 -1.75
CA GLU A 385 -3.22 29.07 -0.52
C GLU A 385 -4.00 28.30 0.56
N ARG A 386 -4.94 27.43 0.18
CA ARG A 386 -5.72 26.59 1.08
C ARG A 386 -4.83 25.51 1.70
N GLU A 387 -4.04 24.81 0.87
CA GLU A 387 -3.08 23.79 1.32
C GLU A 387 -2.05 24.40 2.26
N ILE A 388 -1.56 25.59 1.95
CA ILE A 388 -0.63 26.36 2.79
C ILE A 388 -1.24 26.65 4.16
N LYS A 389 -2.47 27.17 4.22
CA LYS A 389 -3.15 27.48 5.49
C LYS A 389 -3.34 26.23 6.34
N ILE A 390 -3.81 25.13 5.73
CA ILE A 390 -4.07 23.86 6.42
C ILE A 390 -2.77 23.25 6.94
N ALA A 391 -1.71 23.27 6.12
CA ALA A 391 -0.43 22.64 6.44
C ALA A 391 0.43 23.43 7.42
N SER A 392 0.25 24.75 7.49
CA SER A 392 1.18 25.67 8.16
C SER A 392 1.53 25.31 9.60
N LEU A 393 0.54 24.89 10.39
CA LEU A 393 0.77 24.51 11.79
C LEU A 393 1.53 23.19 11.89
N ALA A 394 1.07 22.15 11.18
CA ALA A 394 1.70 20.84 11.21
C ALA A 394 3.14 20.86 10.67
N VAL A 395 3.40 21.66 9.63
CA VAL A 395 4.74 21.86 9.05
C VAL A 395 5.68 22.53 10.06
N ARG A 396 5.22 23.59 10.77
CA ARG A 396 6.02 24.27 11.79
C ARG A 396 6.35 23.35 12.96
N GLU A 397 5.37 22.63 13.47
CA GLU A 397 5.56 21.70 14.59
C GLU A 397 6.52 20.56 14.22
N ALA A 398 6.38 20.00 13.02
CA ALA A 398 7.31 19.01 12.52
C ALA A 398 8.73 19.57 12.38
N ALA A 399 8.89 20.78 11.82
CA ALA A 399 10.19 21.43 11.66
C ALA A 399 10.88 21.72 13.01
N VAL A 400 10.14 22.17 14.03
CA VAL A 400 10.67 22.38 15.38
C VAL A 400 11.21 21.07 15.97
N ARG A 401 10.46 19.98 15.88
CA ARG A 401 10.88 18.68 16.40
C ARG A 401 12.08 18.09 15.63
N LEU A 402 12.10 18.24 14.31
CA LEU A 402 13.26 17.86 13.49
C LEU A 402 14.51 18.66 13.86
N LYS A 403 14.36 19.96 14.09
CA LYS A 403 15.45 20.83 14.54
C LYS A 403 15.99 20.40 15.91
N ASN A 404 15.13 20.01 16.83
CA ASN A 404 15.54 19.50 18.15
C ASN A 404 16.36 18.21 18.00
N LEU A 405 15.95 17.28 17.12
CA LEU A 405 16.71 16.07 16.85
C LEU A 405 18.07 16.37 16.20
N ALA A 406 18.12 17.29 15.24
CA ALA A 406 19.36 17.71 14.61
C ALA A 406 20.31 18.37 15.63
N SER A 407 19.78 19.20 16.54
CA SER A 407 20.58 19.93 17.56
C SER A 407 21.26 18.99 18.58
N VAL A 408 20.72 17.80 18.83
CA VAL A 408 21.34 16.77 19.67
C VAL A 408 22.25 15.81 18.89
N GLY A 409 22.58 16.15 17.62
CA GLY A 409 23.49 15.39 16.79
C GLY A 409 22.90 14.11 16.17
N LEU A 410 21.58 14.06 15.95
CA LEU A 410 20.88 12.94 15.33
C LEU A 410 20.45 13.21 13.88
N GLY A 411 21.00 14.24 13.24
CA GLY A 411 20.65 14.66 11.87
C GLY A 411 20.85 13.58 10.80
N TYR A 412 21.76 12.63 11.03
CA TYR A 412 22.04 11.51 10.12
C TYR A 412 21.00 10.37 10.17
N LEU A 413 20.19 10.30 11.24
CA LEU A 413 19.15 9.25 11.37
C LEU A 413 18.00 9.52 10.42
N THR A 414 17.27 8.42 10.08
CA THR A 414 16.01 8.50 9.35
C THR A 414 14.83 8.25 10.30
N LEU A 415 13.68 8.85 10.01
CA LEU A 415 12.50 8.72 10.87
C LEU A 415 11.84 7.32 10.80
N ASP A 416 12.07 6.56 9.72
CA ASP A 416 11.60 5.20 9.53
C ASP A 416 12.48 4.15 10.22
N ARG A 417 13.68 4.54 10.72
CA ARG A 417 14.59 3.64 11.42
C ARG A 417 13.91 3.05 12.64
N SER A 418 13.98 1.73 12.77
CA SER A 418 13.40 1.01 13.91
C SER A 418 14.07 1.43 15.23
N ALA A 419 13.26 1.73 16.24
CA ALA A 419 13.76 2.06 17.58
C ALA A 419 14.59 0.93 18.20
N MET A 420 14.34 -0.32 17.82
CA MET A 420 15.11 -1.49 18.30
C MET A 420 16.55 -1.53 17.78
N THR A 421 16.85 -0.81 16.69
CA THR A 421 18.20 -0.78 16.08
C THR A 421 19.04 0.41 16.54
N LEU A 422 18.51 1.24 17.43
CA LEU A 422 19.22 2.39 17.98
C LEU A 422 20.17 1.94 19.10
N SER A 423 21.32 2.58 19.15
CA SER A 423 22.22 2.46 20.32
C SER A 423 21.62 3.14 21.56
N GLY A 424 22.09 2.80 22.75
CA GLY A 424 21.63 3.40 24.00
C GLY A 424 21.74 4.93 23.99
N GLY A 425 22.85 5.46 23.49
CA GLY A 425 23.05 6.91 23.35
C GLY A 425 22.13 7.57 22.33
N GLU A 426 21.81 6.90 21.21
CA GLU A 426 20.84 7.40 20.24
C GLU A 426 19.43 7.48 20.83
N ILE A 427 18.99 6.44 21.55
CA ILE A 427 17.67 6.41 22.22
C ILE A 427 17.57 7.52 23.26
N GLN A 428 18.61 7.70 24.08
CA GLN A 428 18.65 8.77 25.10
C GLN A 428 18.52 10.15 24.47
N ARG A 429 19.27 10.40 23.38
CA ARG A 429 19.20 11.67 22.65
C ARG A 429 17.85 11.87 21.95
N VAL A 430 17.22 10.82 21.38
CA VAL A 430 15.86 10.89 20.85
C VAL A 430 14.86 11.33 21.92
N ARG A 431 14.93 10.71 23.14
CA ARG A 431 14.08 11.10 24.26
C ARG A 431 14.34 12.55 24.72
N LEU A 432 15.60 12.93 24.84
CA LEU A 432 15.98 14.31 25.19
C LEU A 432 15.39 15.30 24.20
N ALA A 433 15.56 15.09 22.88
CA ALA A 433 15.02 15.96 21.83
C ALA A 433 13.49 16.06 21.90
N THR A 434 12.81 14.96 22.22
CA THR A 434 11.34 14.94 22.39
C THR A 434 10.91 15.80 23.55
N GLN A 435 11.64 15.76 24.67
CA GLN A 435 11.34 16.58 25.86
C GLN A 435 11.67 18.08 25.66
N LEU A 436 12.70 18.39 24.90
CA LEU A 436 13.04 19.77 24.55
C LEU A 436 11.95 20.47 23.69
N GLY A 437 11.11 19.69 23.02
CA GLY A 437 9.95 20.18 22.26
C GLY A 437 8.72 20.53 23.10
N THR A 438 8.72 20.22 24.39
CA THR A 438 7.64 20.57 25.32
C THR A 438 8.03 21.82 26.09
N ASP A 439 7.21 22.88 26.03
CA ASP A 439 7.42 24.14 26.79
C ASP A 439 7.18 23.95 28.31
N LEU A 440 7.72 22.88 28.89
CA LEU A 440 7.60 22.59 30.31
C LEU A 440 8.63 23.41 31.09
N SER A 441 8.22 24.51 31.69
CA SER A 441 9.04 25.29 32.65
C SER A 441 8.92 24.71 34.06
N GLY A 442 10.03 24.72 34.82
CA GLY A 442 10.07 24.25 36.21
C GLY A 442 10.18 22.75 36.40
N VAL A 443 10.63 22.01 35.40
CA VAL A 443 10.88 20.55 35.46
C VAL A 443 12.36 20.27 35.66
N ILE A 444 12.70 19.30 36.50
CA ILE A 444 14.05 18.79 36.70
C ILE A 444 14.27 17.60 35.76
N TYR A 445 15.29 17.68 34.88
CA TYR A 445 15.70 16.55 34.04
C TYR A 445 16.87 15.81 34.69
N ILE A 446 16.72 14.51 34.87
CA ILE A 446 17.77 13.60 35.34
C ILE A 446 18.25 12.79 34.14
N LEU A 447 19.52 12.92 33.79
CA LEU A 447 20.16 12.25 32.67
C LEU A 447 21.15 11.20 33.23
N ASP A 448 21.02 9.96 32.80
CA ASP A 448 21.96 8.89 33.11
C ASP A 448 23.08 8.88 32.07
N GLU A 449 24.34 9.09 32.50
CA GLU A 449 25.55 9.14 31.65
C GLU A 449 25.39 9.95 30.35
N PRO A 450 25.07 11.25 30.40
CA PRO A 450 24.64 12.03 29.24
C PRO A 450 25.74 12.23 28.16
N SER A 451 26.99 11.91 28.47
CA SER A 451 28.14 12.03 27.57
C SER A 451 28.43 10.76 26.76
N ILE A 452 27.73 9.65 27.02
CA ILE A 452 27.95 8.39 26.29
C ILE A 452 27.66 8.57 24.79
N GLY A 453 28.63 8.19 23.96
CA GLY A 453 28.54 8.29 22.50
C GLY A 453 28.70 9.71 21.94
N LEU A 454 29.19 10.67 22.73
CA LEU A 454 29.64 11.96 22.25
C LEU A 454 31.15 11.91 21.96
N HIS A 455 31.56 12.48 20.85
CA HIS A 455 32.94 12.82 20.57
C HIS A 455 33.35 14.07 21.36
#